data_1c965405d07991d4ad584484e232d9ec
#
_entry.id   1c965405d07991d4ad584484e232d9ec
#
_cell.length_a   1.000
_cell.length_b   1.000
_cell.length_c   1.000
_cell.angle_alpha   90.00
_cell.angle_beta   90.00
_cell.angle_gamma   90.00
#
_symmetry.space_group_name_H-M   'P 1'
#
loop_
_entity.id
_entity.type
_entity.pdbx_description
1 polymer ?
#
loop_
_entity_poly.entity_id
_entity_poly.type
_entity_poly.pdbx_seq_one_letter_code
_entity_poly.pdbx_strand_id
1 'polypeptide(L)'
;MGNQETRGMHFVPETYLNKFGVFDNKKVCSVFFFDKTKGDKINATSPSNLCKKRDMYRMEGETVEERQYVEDFYQNIETKYDHIYKILTNDNLIEISQEDHELVILFVITLLFRTQKLMSQHNNFLKESFIKGQSVANQYGQDHFTYGDEIIPFQDKTVNQILKETAKKNNPNRVAKQLEVALKLFLNRRDNSIVIFKIEDSNFSYLTSDNPVSIYNSETRMYSLSDFNNELALNIDSNHRIIIYPKSFIPFPYYMSRKIYSGEMAKSETISSNLEQFKNAEKFLISHEKKVIEEVIYFIEKNNLKN
;
A
#
# COMPACT_ATOMS: atom_id res chain seq x y z
N MET A 1 -16.19 3.45 -30.20
CA MET A 1 -15.38 2.30 -29.74
C MET A 1 -15.91 2.00 -28.36
N GLY A 2 -16.48 0.80 -28.13
CA GLY A 2 -17.00 0.47 -26.80
C GLY A 2 -15.85 0.38 -25.80
N ASN A 3 -15.93 1.12 -24.71
CA ASN A 3 -14.98 1.03 -23.60
C ASN A 3 -14.98 -0.41 -23.08
N GLN A 4 -13.88 -1.11 -23.31
CA GLN A 4 -13.72 -2.48 -22.82
C GLN A 4 -13.46 -2.39 -21.32
N GLU A 5 -14.28 -3.04 -20.49
CA GLU A 5 -14.12 -3.04 -19.05
C GLU A 5 -12.79 -3.65 -18.64
N THR A 6 -12.00 -2.92 -17.84
CA THR A 6 -10.78 -3.43 -17.22
C THR A 6 -11.15 -4.35 -16.06
N ARG A 7 -10.76 -5.63 -16.14
CA ARG A 7 -11.07 -6.62 -15.09
C ARG A 7 -9.87 -6.99 -14.22
N GLY A 8 -8.67 -6.93 -14.77
CA GLY A 8 -7.43 -7.23 -14.03
C GLY A 8 -6.88 -5.95 -13.42
N MET A 9 -7.33 -5.58 -12.24
CA MET A 9 -6.99 -4.32 -11.56
C MET A 9 -5.75 -4.50 -10.68
N HIS A 10 -4.74 -3.63 -10.83
CA HIS A 10 -3.55 -3.66 -10.02
C HIS A 10 -3.77 -2.93 -8.69
N PHE A 11 -3.47 -3.60 -7.57
CA PHE A 11 -3.48 -2.96 -6.25
C PHE A 11 -2.11 -2.39 -5.84
N VAL A 12 -1.04 -2.77 -6.54
CA VAL A 12 0.21 -2.02 -6.60
C VAL A 12 0.48 -1.74 -8.08
N PRO A 13 0.62 -0.47 -8.50
CA PRO A 13 0.75 -0.08 -9.89
C PRO A 13 1.92 -0.77 -10.60
N GLU A 14 1.72 -1.20 -11.84
CA GLU A 14 2.79 -1.73 -12.67
C GLU A 14 3.87 -0.67 -12.91
N THR A 15 3.49 0.58 -13.14
CA THR A 15 4.42 1.71 -13.32
C THR A 15 5.36 1.91 -12.13
N TYR A 16 4.85 1.69 -10.91
CA TYR A 16 5.66 1.69 -9.69
C TYR A 16 6.58 0.46 -9.62
N LEU A 17 6.04 -0.75 -9.84
CA LEU A 17 6.82 -2.00 -9.78
C LEU A 17 7.94 -2.03 -10.83
N ASN A 18 7.75 -1.40 -11.99
CA ASN A 18 8.78 -1.28 -13.04
C ASN A 18 10.05 -0.57 -12.55
N LYS A 19 9.97 0.27 -11.49
CA LYS A 19 11.16 0.95 -10.91
C LYS A 19 12.03 -0.01 -10.07
N PHE A 20 11.50 -1.19 -9.75
CA PHE A 20 12.23 -2.29 -9.11
C PHE A 20 12.59 -3.40 -10.12
N GLY A 21 12.47 -3.14 -11.41
CA GLY A 21 12.72 -4.11 -12.46
C GLY A 21 14.04 -3.91 -13.19
N VAL A 22 14.48 -4.98 -13.82
CA VAL A 22 15.60 -4.96 -14.79
C VAL A 22 15.03 -5.11 -16.19
N PHE A 23 15.48 -4.24 -17.09
CA PHE A 23 15.06 -4.26 -18.48
C PHE A 23 16.07 -5.04 -19.30
N ASP A 24 15.60 -6.00 -20.08
CA ASP A 24 16.42 -6.72 -21.06
C ASP A 24 16.68 -5.87 -22.33
N ASN A 25 17.45 -6.44 -23.26
CA ASN A 25 17.77 -5.80 -24.54
C ASN A 25 16.53 -5.53 -25.42
N LYS A 26 15.40 -6.20 -25.15
CA LYS A 26 14.10 -6.00 -25.83
C LYS A 26 13.18 -5.04 -25.09
N LYS A 27 13.70 -4.36 -24.05
CA LYS A 27 12.94 -3.47 -23.16
C LYS A 27 11.80 -4.17 -22.39
N VAL A 28 11.92 -5.48 -22.17
CA VAL A 28 10.98 -6.22 -21.32
C VAL A 28 11.46 -6.10 -19.87
N CYS A 29 10.58 -5.60 -19.00
CA CYS A 29 10.86 -5.47 -17.59
C CYS A 29 10.62 -6.80 -16.87
N SER A 30 11.55 -7.20 -16.00
CA SER A 30 11.39 -8.32 -15.08
C SER A 30 11.80 -7.94 -13.67
N VAL A 31 11.12 -8.52 -12.69
CA VAL A 31 11.41 -8.38 -11.25
C VAL A 31 11.58 -9.76 -10.65
N PHE A 32 12.41 -9.86 -9.61
CA PHE A 32 12.44 -11.03 -8.74
C PHE A 32 11.39 -10.89 -7.67
N PHE A 33 10.72 -11.99 -7.32
CA PHE A 33 9.75 -12.00 -6.24
C PHE A 33 9.82 -13.28 -5.40
N PHE A 34 9.47 -13.14 -4.13
CA PHE A 34 9.32 -14.24 -3.18
C PHE A 34 7.89 -14.28 -2.66
N ASP A 35 7.22 -15.43 -2.76
CA ASP A 35 5.87 -15.63 -2.23
C ASP A 35 5.98 -16.17 -0.80
N LYS A 36 5.75 -15.30 0.19
CA LYS A 36 5.79 -15.66 1.62
C LYS A 36 4.84 -16.77 2.01
N THR A 37 3.74 -16.94 1.28
CA THR A 37 2.72 -17.96 1.58
C THR A 37 3.13 -19.36 1.13
N LYS A 38 4.02 -19.43 0.15
CA LYS A 38 4.55 -20.69 -0.38
C LYS A 38 5.92 -21.03 0.19
N GLY A 39 6.74 -20.02 0.45
CA GLY A 39 7.98 -20.14 1.23
C GLY A 39 9.16 -20.81 0.54
N ASP A 40 9.08 -21.15 -0.76
CA ASP A 40 10.03 -22.10 -1.33
C ASP A 40 11.06 -21.51 -2.28
N LYS A 41 10.69 -20.62 -3.20
CA LYS A 41 11.62 -20.13 -4.23
C LYS A 41 11.43 -18.68 -4.58
N ILE A 42 12.55 -18.02 -4.89
CA ILE A 42 12.54 -16.72 -5.52
C ILE A 42 12.43 -16.94 -7.03
N ASN A 43 11.42 -16.34 -7.64
CA ASN A 43 11.13 -16.46 -9.06
C ASN A 43 11.25 -15.09 -9.74
N ALA A 44 11.35 -15.09 -11.08
CA ALA A 44 11.30 -13.87 -11.87
C ALA A 44 10.01 -13.83 -12.70
N THR A 45 9.45 -12.64 -12.87
CA THR A 45 8.26 -12.42 -13.71
C THR A 45 8.17 -10.96 -14.17
N SER A 46 7.28 -10.69 -15.13
CA SER A 46 6.91 -9.31 -15.47
C SER A 46 6.12 -8.68 -14.31
N PRO A 47 6.36 -7.40 -13.97
CA PRO A 47 5.56 -6.64 -13.02
C PRO A 47 4.05 -6.71 -13.27
N SER A 48 3.64 -6.75 -14.54
CA SER A 48 2.24 -6.89 -14.97
C SER A 48 1.54 -8.16 -14.45
N ASN A 49 2.30 -9.18 -14.02
CA ASN A 49 1.75 -10.43 -13.48
C ASN A 49 1.58 -10.40 -11.95
N LEU A 50 2.13 -9.39 -11.28
CA LEU A 50 2.10 -9.26 -9.82
C LEU A 50 1.02 -8.27 -9.37
N CYS A 51 0.63 -8.39 -8.11
CA CYS A 51 -0.18 -7.40 -7.40
C CYS A 51 -1.47 -7.00 -8.13
N LYS A 52 -2.11 -7.95 -8.82
CA LYS A 52 -3.38 -7.72 -9.51
C LYS A 52 -4.47 -8.67 -9.02
N LYS A 53 -5.71 -8.17 -9.05
CA LYS A 53 -6.89 -8.95 -8.69
C LYS A 53 -8.04 -8.56 -9.60
N ARG A 54 -8.85 -9.55 -9.96
CA ARG A 54 -10.01 -9.35 -10.82
C ARG A 54 -11.11 -8.58 -10.07
N ASP A 55 -11.66 -7.58 -10.75
CA ASP A 55 -12.83 -6.80 -10.33
C ASP A 55 -12.68 -6.16 -8.91
N MET A 56 -11.43 -5.81 -8.51
CA MET A 56 -11.10 -5.41 -7.14
C MET A 56 -11.77 -4.09 -6.72
N TYR A 57 -11.85 -3.14 -7.64
CA TYR A 57 -12.42 -1.79 -7.43
C TYR A 57 -13.71 -1.59 -8.18
N ARG A 58 -14.29 -2.68 -8.72
CA ARG A 58 -15.53 -2.61 -9.47
C ARG A 58 -16.68 -2.20 -8.54
N MET A 59 -17.41 -1.18 -8.94
CA MET A 59 -18.62 -0.71 -8.28
C MET A 59 -19.88 -1.31 -8.96
N GLU A 60 -21.04 -1.21 -8.32
CA GLU A 60 -22.32 -1.39 -8.97
C GLU A 60 -22.66 -0.13 -9.76
N GLY A 61 -23.28 -0.31 -10.93
CA GLY A 61 -23.69 0.79 -11.80
C GLY A 61 -24.29 0.27 -13.10
N GLU A 62 -25.07 1.09 -13.75
CA GLU A 62 -25.70 0.77 -15.04
C GLU A 62 -24.70 0.96 -16.18
N THR A 63 -23.88 2.00 -16.10
CA THR A 63 -22.86 2.32 -17.12
C THR A 63 -21.50 1.71 -16.78
N VAL A 64 -20.60 1.64 -17.76
CA VAL A 64 -19.21 1.21 -17.57
C VAL A 64 -18.46 2.21 -16.69
N GLU A 65 -18.69 3.49 -16.90
CA GLU A 65 -18.07 4.60 -16.18
C GLU A 65 -18.40 4.53 -14.68
N GLU A 66 -19.65 4.27 -14.31
CA GLU A 66 -20.07 4.10 -12.92
C GLU A 66 -19.37 2.89 -12.28
N ARG A 67 -19.30 1.77 -13.01
CA ARG A 67 -18.66 0.56 -12.50
C ARG A 67 -17.15 0.66 -12.38
N GLN A 68 -16.50 1.51 -13.16
CA GLN A 68 -15.03 1.69 -13.18
C GLN A 68 -14.56 2.96 -12.49
N TYR A 69 -15.44 3.78 -11.95
CA TYR A 69 -15.12 5.10 -11.39
C TYR A 69 -13.89 5.11 -10.46
N VAL A 70 -13.78 4.15 -9.54
CA VAL A 70 -12.64 4.07 -8.60
C VAL A 70 -11.36 3.60 -9.30
N GLU A 71 -11.48 2.66 -10.26
CA GLU A 71 -10.34 2.21 -11.05
C GLU A 71 -9.79 3.36 -11.93
N ASP A 72 -10.68 4.10 -12.59
CA ASP A 72 -10.31 5.25 -13.43
C ASP A 72 -9.63 6.35 -12.59
N PHE A 73 -10.11 6.58 -11.36
CA PHE A 73 -9.45 7.49 -10.43
C PHE A 73 -8.01 7.05 -10.12
N TYR A 74 -7.79 5.77 -9.81
CA TYR A 74 -6.45 5.26 -9.55
C TYR A 74 -5.57 5.29 -10.80
N GLN A 75 -6.08 4.95 -11.97
CA GLN A 75 -5.35 5.03 -13.24
C GLN A 75 -4.89 6.46 -13.54
N ASN A 76 -5.73 7.46 -13.29
CA ASN A 76 -5.36 8.87 -13.47
C ASN A 76 -4.16 9.29 -12.61
N ILE A 77 -4.04 8.75 -11.41
CA ILE A 77 -2.87 8.98 -10.54
C ILE A 77 -1.65 8.21 -11.05
N GLU A 78 -1.84 6.96 -11.48
CA GLU A 78 -0.77 6.10 -12.00
C GLU A 78 -0.09 6.68 -13.24
N THR A 79 -0.85 7.31 -14.13
CA THR A 79 -0.30 7.95 -15.35
C THR A 79 0.67 9.08 -15.03
N LYS A 80 0.57 9.65 -13.82
CA LYS A 80 1.45 10.73 -13.34
C LYS A 80 2.69 10.19 -12.59
N TYR A 81 2.80 8.87 -12.38
CA TYR A 81 3.87 8.32 -11.56
C TYR A 81 5.27 8.56 -12.14
N ASP A 82 5.45 8.50 -13.46
CA ASP A 82 6.75 8.82 -14.07
C ASP A 82 7.18 10.28 -13.84
N HIS A 83 6.24 11.20 -13.74
CA HIS A 83 6.50 12.58 -13.36
C HIS A 83 6.90 12.67 -11.88
N ILE A 84 6.13 12.05 -10.99
CA ILE A 84 6.44 11.94 -9.55
C ILE A 84 7.84 11.36 -9.35
N TYR A 85 8.14 10.26 -10.04
CA TYR A 85 9.43 9.59 -9.94
C TYR A 85 10.60 10.50 -10.35
N LYS A 86 10.47 11.24 -11.46
CA LYS A 86 11.49 12.20 -11.92
C LYS A 86 11.73 13.32 -10.90
N ILE A 87 10.68 13.82 -10.26
CA ILE A 87 10.79 14.84 -9.20
C ILE A 87 11.57 14.27 -8.01
N LEU A 88 11.20 13.09 -7.53
CA LEU A 88 11.77 12.49 -6.34
C LEU A 88 13.23 12.06 -6.53
N THR A 89 13.62 11.65 -7.73
CA THR A 89 14.99 11.18 -8.04
C THR A 89 15.91 12.24 -8.63
N ASN A 90 15.44 13.48 -8.85
CA ASN A 90 16.27 14.58 -9.32
C ASN A 90 17.03 15.23 -8.14
N ASP A 91 18.29 14.92 -8.00
CA ASP A 91 19.15 15.42 -6.91
C ASP A 91 19.30 16.95 -6.87
N ASN A 92 19.09 17.63 -7.99
CA ASN A 92 19.21 19.08 -8.09
C ASN A 92 17.93 19.82 -7.71
N LEU A 93 16.82 19.11 -7.52
CA LEU A 93 15.52 19.72 -7.22
C LEU A 93 15.37 19.88 -5.70
N ILE A 94 15.38 21.12 -5.22
CA ILE A 94 15.31 21.47 -3.80
C ILE A 94 13.88 21.85 -3.40
N GLU A 95 13.17 22.52 -4.30
CA GLU A 95 11.80 22.97 -4.10
C GLU A 95 10.90 22.43 -5.19
N ILE A 96 9.66 22.13 -4.85
CA ILE A 96 8.64 21.70 -5.79
C ILE A 96 7.39 22.56 -5.67
N SER A 97 6.59 22.58 -6.74
CA SER A 97 5.31 23.26 -6.73
C SER A 97 4.36 22.62 -5.71
N GLN A 98 3.39 23.37 -5.24
CA GLN A 98 2.34 22.83 -4.39
C GLN A 98 1.61 21.68 -5.07
N GLU A 99 1.33 21.78 -6.38
CA GLU A 99 0.65 20.76 -7.15
C GLU A 99 1.44 19.44 -7.18
N ASP A 100 2.75 19.52 -7.46
CA ASP A 100 3.62 18.35 -7.46
C ASP A 100 3.74 17.72 -6.08
N HIS A 101 3.85 18.54 -5.04
CA HIS A 101 3.91 18.10 -3.67
C HIS A 101 2.63 17.34 -3.27
N GLU A 102 1.47 17.93 -3.52
CA GLU A 102 0.17 17.31 -3.25
C GLU A 102 0.02 16.01 -4.06
N LEU A 103 0.50 15.98 -5.30
CA LEU A 103 0.45 14.79 -6.15
C LEU A 103 1.29 13.63 -5.58
N VAL A 104 2.49 13.90 -5.04
CA VAL A 104 3.31 12.87 -4.37
C VAL A 104 2.57 12.30 -3.16
N ILE A 105 2.02 13.15 -2.31
CA ILE A 105 1.30 12.71 -1.10
C ILE A 105 0.04 11.94 -1.47
N LEU A 106 -0.71 12.40 -2.46
CA LEU A 106 -1.90 11.71 -2.96
C LEU A 106 -1.56 10.32 -3.50
N PHE A 107 -0.46 10.19 -4.26
CA PHE A 107 0.00 8.89 -4.75
C PHE A 107 0.30 7.93 -3.59
N VAL A 108 1.07 8.35 -2.58
CA VAL A 108 1.42 7.50 -1.44
C VAL A 108 0.17 7.06 -0.66
N ILE A 109 -0.75 7.99 -0.39
CA ILE A 109 -1.98 7.68 0.34
C ILE A 109 -2.89 6.76 -0.47
N THR A 110 -3.07 7.01 -1.76
CA THR A 110 -3.89 6.13 -2.59
C THR A 110 -3.27 4.75 -2.72
N LEU A 111 -1.94 4.64 -2.83
CA LEU A 111 -1.23 3.38 -2.83
C LEU A 111 -1.44 2.60 -1.52
N LEU A 112 -1.43 3.26 -0.36
CA LEU A 112 -1.73 2.65 0.92
C LEU A 112 -3.15 2.05 0.95
N PHE A 113 -4.14 2.82 0.48
CA PHE A 113 -5.55 2.43 0.59
C PHE A 113 -5.98 1.37 -0.42
N ARG A 114 -5.26 1.18 -1.51
CA ARG A 114 -5.64 0.22 -2.54
C ARG A 114 -5.09 -1.20 -2.31
N THR A 115 -4.26 -1.43 -1.28
CA THR A 115 -3.65 -2.73 -1.00
C THR A 115 -4.63 -3.75 -0.42
N GLN A 116 -4.34 -5.03 -0.64
CA GLN A 116 -5.15 -6.12 -0.09
C GLN A 116 -5.13 -6.15 1.44
N LYS A 117 -4.00 -5.78 2.06
CA LYS A 117 -3.84 -5.74 3.52
C LYS A 117 -4.89 -4.86 4.18
N LEU A 118 -5.08 -3.65 3.67
CA LEU A 118 -6.09 -2.75 4.25
C LEU A 118 -7.51 -3.31 4.10
N MET A 119 -7.79 -3.94 2.95
CA MET A 119 -9.08 -4.63 2.74
C MET A 119 -9.26 -5.81 3.69
N SER A 120 -8.20 -6.59 3.93
CA SER A 120 -8.23 -7.73 4.87
C SER A 120 -8.42 -7.27 6.30
N GLN A 121 -7.73 -6.21 6.73
CA GLN A 121 -7.88 -5.61 8.06
C GLN A 121 -9.30 -5.12 8.29
N HIS A 122 -9.90 -4.44 7.31
CA HIS A 122 -11.30 -4.03 7.39
C HIS A 122 -12.26 -5.21 7.54
N ASN A 123 -12.07 -6.28 6.74
CA ASN A 123 -12.89 -7.49 6.83
C ASN A 123 -12.74 -8.19 8.18
N ASN A 124 -11.55 -8.25 8.75
CA ASN A 124 -11.30 -8.83 10.07
C ASN A 124 -11.99 -8.00 11.17
N PHE A 125 -11.89 -6.68 11.10
CA PHE A 125 -12.59 -5.78 12.02
C PHE A 125 -14.12 -5.97 11.97
N LEU A 126 -14.70 -6.07 10.77
CA LEU A 126 -16.12 -6.38 10.60
C LEU A 126 -16.48 -7.70 11.22
N LYS A 127 -15.68 -8.75 10.97
CA LYS A 127 -15.90 -10.08 11.52
C LYS A 127 -15.92 -10.08 13.05
N GLU A 128 -14.94 -9.44 13.67
CA GLU A 128 -14.88 -9.31 15.13
C GLU A 128 -16.07 -8.52 15.69
N SER A 129 -16.44 -7.43 15.00
CA SER A 129 -17.60 -6.62 15.39
C SER A 129 -18.89 -7.41 15.30
N PHE A 130 -19.07 -8.25 14.27
CA PHE A 130 -20.26 -9.09 14.10
C PHE A 130 -20.30 -10.22 15.12
N ILE A 131 -19.15 -10.86 15.44
CA ILE A 131 -19.05 -11.85 16.51
C ILE A 131 -19.49 -11.24 17.85
N LYS A 132 -18.98 -10.05 18.18
CA LYS A 132 -19.35 -9.35 19.42
C LYS A 132 -20.82 -8.94 19.41
N GLY A 133 -21.31 -8.36 18.30
CA GLY A 133 -22.72 -7.97 18.15
C GLY A 133 -23.67 -9.14 18.34
N GLN A 134 -23.42 -10.27 17.67
CA GLN A 134 -24.20 -11.51 17.82
C GLN A 134 -24.14 -12.06 19.25
N SER A 135 -22.97 -12.06 19.89
CA SER A 135 -22.82 -12.54 21.26
C SER A 135 -23.65 -11.72 22.24
N VAL A 136 -23.60 -10.39 22.13
CA VAL A 136 -24.40 -9.47 22.98
C VAL A 136 -25.89 -9.67 22.71
N ALA A 137 -26.33 -9.69 21.46
CA ALA A 137 -27.73 -9.86 21.10
C ALA A 137 -28.29 -11.19 21.63
N ASN A 138 -27.55 -12.30 21.55
CA ASN A 138 -27.92 -13.58 22.10
C ASN A 138 -28.13 -13.54 23.63
N GLN A 139 -27.31 -12.79 24.38
CA GLN A 139 -27.45 -12.62 25.82
C GLN A 139 -28.81 -11.95 26.20
N TYR A 140 -29.32 -11.11 25.30
CA TYR A 140 -30.61 -10.41 25.47
C TYR A 140 -31.76 -11.08 24.74
N GLY A 141 -31.58 -12.30 24.20
CA GLY A 141 -32.60 -13.03 23.48
C GLY A 141 -33.07 -12.39 22.18
N GLN A 142 -32.20 -11.58 21.56
CA GLN A 142 -32.48 -10.92 20.29
C GLN A 142 -32.01 -11.79 19.13
N ASP A 143 -32.66 -11.69 17.98
CA ASP A 143 -32.35 -12.40 16.74
C ASP A 143 -31.57 -11.51 15.73
N HIS A 144 -31.23 -10.28 16.13
CA HIS A 144 -30.52 -9.30 15.35
C HIS A 144 -29.61 -8.44 16.24
N PHE A 145 -28.62 -7.76 15.62
CA PHE A 145 -27.81 -6.71 16.24
C PHE A 145 -27.71 -5.51 15.30
N THR A 146 -27.34 -4.35 15.85
CA THR A 146 -27.16 -3.11 15.07
C THR A 146 -25.68 -2.91 14.76
N TYR A 147 -25.33 -2.58 13.50
CA TYR A 147 -24.01 -2.18 13.07
C TYR A 147 -24.10 -0.87 12.26
N GLY A 148 -23.58 0.22 12.79
CA GLY A 148 -23.89 1.56 12.28
C GLY A 148 -25.40 1.80 12.32
N ASP A 149 -25.98 2.20 11.19
CA ASP A 149 -27.42 2.42 11.03
C ASP A 149 -28.19 1.19 10.51
N GLU A 150 -27.50 0.05 10.35
CA GLU A 150 -28.09 -1.16 9.78
C GLU A 150 -28.46 -2.17 10.88
N ILE A 151 -29.66 -2.75 10.77
CA ILE A 151 -30.10 -3.90 11.57
C ILE A 151 -29.64 -5.17 10.85
N ILE A 152 -28.83 -5.99 11.51
CA ILE A 152 -28.25 -7.21 10.96
C ILE A 152 -28.95 -8.42 11.60
N PRO A 153 -29.88 -9.09 10.90
CA PRO A 153 -30.51 -10.32 11.39
C PRO A 153 -29.50 -11.48 11.27
N PHE A 154 -29.46 -12.32 12.31
CA PHE A 154 -28.53 -13.45 12.33
C PHE A 154 -29.18 -14.79 12.67
N GLN A 155 -30.52 -14.85 12.83
CA GLN A 155 -31.22 -16.06 13.11
C GLN A 155 -30.82 -17.17 12.11
N ASP A 156 -30.42 -18.33 12.62
CA ASP A 156 -29.95 -19.48 11.84
C ASP A 156 -28.76 -19.25 10.90
N LYS A 157 -28.02 -18.14 11.08
CA LYS A 157 -26.85 -17.81 10.27
C LYS A 157 -25.55 -17.77 11.08
N THR A 158 -24.51 -18.32 10.48
CA THR A 158 -23.14 -18.14 11.00
C THR A 158 -22.63 -16.74 10.66
N VAL A 159 -21.70 -16.22 11.46
CA VAL A 159 -21.03 -14.91 11.18
C VAL A 159 -20.46 -14.87 9.76
N ASN A 160 -19.90 -15.98 9.26
CA ASN A 160 -19.35 -16.03 7.90
C ASN A 160 -20.44 -15.90 6.82
N GLN A 161 -21.65 -16.41 7.05
CA GLN A 161 -22.79 -16.24 6.14
C GLN A 161 -23.26 -14.79 6.14
N ILE A 162 -23.42 -14.20 7.33
CA ILE A 162 -23.78 -12.79 7.48
C ILE A 162 -22.75 -11.88 6.79
N LEU A 163 -21.45 -12.12 7.01
CA LEU A 163 -20.39 -11.37 6.35
C LEU A 163 -20.43 -11.47 4.82
N LYS A 164 -20.72 -12.65 4.27
CA LYS A 164 -20.86 -12.84 2.82
C LYS A 164 -22.05 -12.06 2.25
N GLU A 165 -23.19 -12.10 2.95
CA GLU A 165 -24.38 -11.37 2.54
C GLU A 165 -24.15 -9.85 2.62
N THR A 166 -23.60 -9.37 3.73
CA THR A 166 -23.26 -7.96 3.94
C THR A 166 -22.18 -7.49 2.94
N ALA A 167 -21.15 -8.31 2.71
CA ALA A 167 -20.12 -7.99 1.72
C ALA A 167 -20.70 -7.90 0.30
N LYS A 168 -21.60 -8.80 -0.08
CA LYS A 168 -22.27 -8.76 -1.38
C LYS A 168 -23.13 -7.50 -1.54
N LYS A 169 -23.82 -7.09 -0.49
CA LYS A 169 -24.68 -5.89 -0.47
C LYS A 169 -23.86 -4.59 -0.43
N ASN A 170 -22.74 -4.56 0.31
CA ASN A 170 -22.01 -3.34 0.62
C ASN A 170 -20.68 -3.20 -0.13
N ASN A 171 -20.26 -4.19 -0.94
CA ASN A 171 -18.96 -4.18 -1.60
C ASN A 171 -18.73 -2.94 -2.50
N PRO A 172 -19.71 -2.50 -3.31
CA PRO A 172 -19.58 -1.31 -4.14
C PRO A 172 -19.43 -0.03 -3.30
N ASN A 173 -20.26 0.10 -2.27
CA ASN A 173 -20.20 1.22 -1.33
C ASN A 173 -18.92 1.21 -0.50
N ARG A 174 -18.36 0.02 -0.23
CA ARG A 174 -17.11 -0.12 0.52
C ARG A 174 -15.93 0.49 -0.21
N VAL A 175 -15.78 0.21 -1.51
CA VAL A 175 -14.66 0.73 -2.31
C VAL A 175 -14.73 2.25 -2.40
N ALA A 176 -15.93 2.81 -2.63
CA ALA A 176 -16.16 4.25 -2.64
C ALA A 176 -15.86 4.90 -1.26
N LYS A 177 -16.34 4.29 -0.17
CA LYS A 177 -16.05 4.76 1.20
C LYS A 177 -14.55 4.70 1.52
N GLN A 178 -13.86 3.69 1.04
CA GLN A 178 -12.42 3.55 1.23
C GLN A 178 -11.66 4.67 0.49
N LEU A 179 -12.07 5.01 -0.73
CA LEU A 179 -11.53 6.14 -1.46
C LEU A 179 -11.85 7.47 -0.75
N GLU A 180 -13.07 7.64 -0.24
CA GLU A 180 -13.43 8.83 0.54
C GLU A 180 -12.54 9.01 1.78
N VAL A 181 -12.25 7.94 2.51
CA VAL A 181 -11.34 7.98 3.67
C VAL A 181 -9.92 8.31 3.22
N ALA A 182 -9.45 7.75 2.10
CA ALA A 182 -8.14 8.08 1.53
C ALA A 182 -8.04 9.58 1.19
N LEU A 183 -9.07 10.15 0.56
CA LEU A 183 -9.11 11.58 0.22
C LEU A 183 -9.17 12.48 1.47
N LYS A 184 -9.92 12.10 2.50
CA LYS A 184 -9.92 12.81 3.79
C LYS A 184 -8.54 12.78 4.45
N LEU A 185 -7.86 11.63 4.42
CA LEU A 185 -6.50 11.52 4.94
C LEU A 185 -5.52 12.37 4.12
N PHE A 186 -5.65 12.40 2.80
CA PHE A 186 -4.87 13.28 1.94
C PHE A 186 -5.05 14.76 2.31
N LEU A 187 -6.28 15.24 2.45
CA LEU A 187 -6.56 16.64 2.81
C LEU A 187 -5.91 17.03 4.15
N ASN A 188 -5.85 16.12 5.10
CA ASN A 188 -5.23 16.36 6.40
C ASN A 188 -3.69 16.31 6.35
N ARG A 189 -3.11 15.64 5.34
CA ARG A 189 -1.66 15.41 5.23
C ARG A 189 -1.00 16.15 4.07
N ARG A 190 -1.74 16.88 3.27
CA ARG A 190 -1.23 17.55 2.07
C ARG A 190 -0.10 18.56 2.34
N ASP A 191 0.02 19.05 3.57
CA ASP A 191 1.08 19.98 4.00
C ASP A 191 2.22 19.26 4.75
N ASN A 192 2.25 17.92 4.78
CA ASN A 192 3.32 17.15 5.40
C ASN A 192 4.61 17.26 4.56
N SER A 193 5.77 17.17 5.21
CA SER A 193 7.06 17.33 4.53
C SER A 193 7.59 16.02 3.96
N ILE A 194 8.22 16.08 2.79
CA ILE A 194 8.81 14.93 2.12
C ILE A 194 10.32 14.94 2.35
N VAL A 195 10.86 13.85 2.88
CA VAL A 195 12.30 13.62 3.00
C VAL A 195 12.67 12.43 2.12
N ILE A 196 13.72 12.60 1.31
CA ILE A 196 14.21 11.58 0.40
C ILE A 196 15.49 10.99 0.98
N PHE A 197 15.55 9.67 1.02
CA PHE A 197 16.72 8.89 1.41
C PHE A 197 17.27 8.23 0.15
N LYS A 198 18.54 8.47 -0.14
CA LYS A 198 19.25 7.92 -1.30
C LYS A 198 20.42 7.05 -0.85
N ILE A 199 20.50 5.86 -1.41
CA ILE A 199 21.64 4.94 -1.24
C ILE A 199 22.57 5.11 -2.44
N GLU A 200 23.82 5.50 -2.19
CA GLU A 200 24.87 5.61 -3.24
C GLU A 200 25.75 4.37 -3.34
N ASP A 201 25.71 3.51 -2.33
CA ASP A 201 26.50 2.27 -2.30
C ASP A 201 25.76 1.15 -3.05
N SER A 202 26.29 0.72 -4.18
CA SER A 202 25.70 -0.33 -5.03
C SER A 202 25.61 -1.72 -4.38
N ASN A 203 26.25 -1.93 -3.23
CA ASN A 203 26.12 -3.18 -2.49
C ASN A 203 24.81 -3.30 -1.71
N PHE A 204 24.08 -2.19 -1.54
CA PHE A 204 22.86 -2.14 -0.75
C PHE A 204 21.71 -1.61 -1.59
N SER A 205 20.55 -2.20 -1.41
CA SER A 205 19.38 -1.82 -2.19
C SER A 205 18.09 -2.00 -1.42
N TYR A 206 17.13 -1.14 -1.70
CA TYR A 206 15.77 -1.31 -1.24
C TYR A 206 15.02 -2.36 -2.07
N LEU A 207 14.16 -3.11 -1.40
CA LEU A 207 13.12 -3.90 -2.03
C LEU A 207 11.73 -3.30 -1.75
N THR A 208 10.72 -3.81 -2.42
CA THR A 208 9.33 -3.45 -2.18
C THR A 208 8.46 -4.68 -1.94
N SER A 209 7.16 -4.48 -1.77
CA SER A 209 6.22 -5.57 -1.47
C SER A 209 4.85 -5.32 -2.10
N ASP A 210 3.95 -6.27 -1.92
CA ASP A 210 2.53 -6.13 -2.27
C ASP A 210 1.75 -5.22 -1.31
N ASN A 211 2.43 -4.66 -0.29
CA ASN A 211 1.93 -3.61 0.59
C ASN A 211 3.06 -2.59 0.87
N PRO A 212 3.41 -1.76 -0.13
CA PRO A 212 4.67 -1.02 -0.15
C PRO A 212 4.74 0.17 0.82
N VAL A 213 3.60 0.76 1.19
CA VAL A 213 3.58 1.91 2.11
C VAL A 213 3.59 1.41 3.55
N SER A 214 4.58 1.83 4.30
CA SER A 214 4.69 1.56 5.74
C SER A 214 4.22 2.77 6.54
N ILE A 215 3.55 2.48 7.65
CA ILE A 215 3.12 3.49 8.62
C ILE A 215 3.98 3.33 9.86
N TYR A 216 4.56 4.39 10.32
CA TYR A 216 5.45 4.40 11.47
C TYR A 216 5.12 5.56 12.40
N ASN A 217 5.25 5.34 13.71
CA ASN A 217 5.18 6.39 14.70
C ASN A 217 6.40 6.26 15.62
N SER A 218 7.31 7.22 15.51
CA SER A 218 8.58 7.23 16.23
C SER A 218 8.40 7.38 17.74
N GLU A 219 7.31 8.01 18.18
CA GLU A 219 7.04 8.30 19.59
C GLU A 219 6.30 7.14 20.27
N THR A 220 5.18 6.72 19.71
CA THR A 220 4.29 5.75 20.36
C THR A 220 4.56 4.31 20.00
N ARG A 221 5.26 4.06 18.87
CA ARG A 221 5.44 2.75 18.24
C ARG A 221 4.12 2.04 17.92
N MET A 222 3.02 2.76 17.95
CA MET A 222 1.70 2.27 17.58
C MET A 222 1.36 2.67 16.15
N TYR A 223 0.60 1.82 15.46
CA TYR A 223 0.17 2.04 14.08
C TYR A 223 -1.34 2.34 14.08
N SER A 224 -1.69 3.58 13.86
CA SER A 224 -3.08 3.98 13.63
C SER A 224 -3.17 4.85 12.39
N LEU A 225 -4.05 4.49 11.45
CA LEU A 225 -4.32 5.31 10.27
C LEU A 225 -4.84 6.71 10.62
N SER A 226 -5.53 6.82 11.76
CA SER A 226 -6.12 8.07 12.24
C SER A 226 -5.14 8.98 13.00
N ASP A 227 -3.95 8.49 13.34
CA ASP A 227 -2.95 9.33 14.00
C ASP A 227 -2.18 10.15 12.96
N PHE A 228 -2.40 11.46 12.97
CA PHE A 228 -1.76 12.40 12.05
C PHE A 228 -0.26 12.60 12.32
N ASN A 229 0.24 12.15 13.45
CA ASN A 229 1.67 12.17 13.78
C ASN A 229 2.43 10.94 13.23
N ASN A 230 1.75 10.03 12.56
CA ASN A 230 2.42 8.92 11.89
C ASN A 230 3.19 9.40 10.65
N GLU A 231 4.34 8.83 10.47
CA GLU A 231 5.15 8.91 9.26
C GLU A 231 4.64 7.89 8.23
N LEU A 232 4.70 8.24 6.94
CA LEU A 232 4.44 7.32 5.84
C LEU A 232 5.72 7.12 5.07
N ALA A 233 6.18 5.88 4.96
CA ALA A 233 7.40 5.54 4.24
C ALA A 233 7.10 4.70 3.00
N LEU A 234 7.81 4.98 1.89
CA LEU A 234 7.70 4.27 0.63
C LEU A 234 9.06 4.17 -0.05
N ASN A 235 9.50 2.95 -0.35
CA ASN A 235 10.63 2.73 -1.25
C ASN A 235 10.13 2.99 -2.68
N ILE A 236 10.79 3.87 -3.44
CA ILE A 236 10.33 4.27 -4.78
C ILE A 236 11.09 3.57 -5.90
N ASP A 237 12.28 3.10 -5.61
CA ASP A 237 13.11 2.22 -6.43
C ASP A 237 14.15 1.51 -5.56
N SER A 238 15.13 0.85 -6.19
CA SER A 238 16.22 0.16 -5.48
C SER A 238 17.13 1.07 -4.65
N ASN A 239 17.17 2.36 -4.95
CA ASN A 239 18.13 3.30 -4.36
C ASN A 239 17.47 4.44 -3.60
N HIS A 240 16.18 4.67 -3.80
CA HIS A 240 15.49 5.80 -3.20
C HIS A 240 14.31 5.36 -2.34
N ARG A 241 14.18 5.99 -1.17
CA ARG A 241 13.06 5.89 -0.26
C ARG A 241 12.56 7.27 0.09
N ILE A 242 11.28 7.45 0.24
CA ILE A 242 10.70 8.68 0.79
C ILE A 242 10.07 8.41 2.14
N ILE A 243 10.13 9.40 3.02
CA ILE A 243 9.34 9.44 4.24
C ILE A 243 8.58 10.77 4.27
N ILE A 244 7.27 10.66 4.44
CA ILE A 244 6.37 11.80 4.62
C ILE A 244 6.23 12.03 6.12
N TYR A 245 6.83 13.12 6.60
CA TYR A 245 6.82 13.51 8.00
C TYR A 245 5.65 14.45 8.31
N PRO A 246 5.05 14.33 9.49
CA PRO A 246 4.05 15.29 9.97
C PRO A 246 4.60 16.73 9.92
N LYS A 247 3.74 17.67 9.56
CA LYS A 247 4.06 19.12 9.52
C LYS A 247 4.64 19.64 10.83
N SER A 248 4.24 19.03 11.97
CA SER A 248 4.75 19.37 13.31
C SER A 248 6.25 19.09 13.48
N PHE A 249 6.82 18.15 12.71
CA PHE A 249 8.24 17.80 12.78
C PHE A 249 9.10 18.64 11.82
N ILE A 250 8.58 18.90 10.63
CA ILE A 250 9.28 19.67 9.59
C ILE A 250 8.28 20.68 8.99
N PRO A 251 8.44 21.99 9.25
CA PRO A 251 7.44 23.01 8.87
C PRO A 251 7.58 23.54 7.44
N PHE A 252 8.39 22.91 6.59
CA PHE A 252 8.67 23.35 5.21
C PHE A 252 8.16 22.32 4.17
N PRO A 253 6.86 22.27 3.87
CA PRO A 253 6.29 21.19 3.06
C PRO A 253 6.84 21.14 1.62
N TYR A 254 7.10 22.26 1.00
CA TYR A 254 7.52 22.31 -0.41
C TYR A 254 9.03 22.19 -0.60
N TYR A 255 9.78 22.12 0.49
CA TYR A 255 11.22 21.91 0.47
C TYR A 255 11.54 20.43 0.60
N MET A 256 12.23 19.88 -0.41
CA MET A 256 12.63 18.47 -0.41
C MET A 256 13.99 18.30 0.27
N SER A 257 13.99 17.79 1.48
CA SER A 257 15.21 17.37 2.16
C SER A 257 15.72 16.06 1.60
N ARG A 258 17.02 15.96 1.34
CA ARG A 258 17.69 14.74 0.86
C ARG A 258 18.74 14.28 1.86
N LYS A 259 18.74 12.98 2.17
CA LYS A 259 19.77 12.31 2.98
C LYS A 259 20.44 11.25 2.12
N ILE A 260 21.74 11.37 1.97
CA ILE A 260 22.55 10.45 1.17
C ILE A 260 23.29 9.54 2.12
N TYR A 261 23.19 8.23 1.90
CA TYR A 261 23.81 7.21 2.72
C TYR A 261 24.77 6.33 1.92
N SER A 262 25.93 6.04 2.53
CA SER A 262 26.95 5.14 2.03
C SER A 262 27.49 4.28 3.14
N GLY A 263 28.20 3.18 2.84
CA GLY A 263 28.85 2.29 3.79
C GLY A 263 27.89 1.72 4.84
N GLU A 264 28.27 1.74 6.11
CA GLU A 264 27.49 1.18 7.21
C GLU A 264 26.14 1.89 7.43
N MET A 265 26.02 3.17 7.09
CA MET A 265 24.74 3.88 7.16
C MET A 265 23.78 3.38 6.09
N ALA A 266 24.26 3.19 4.85
CA ALA A 266 23.47 2.61 3.77
C ALA A 266 23.00 1.20 4.12
N LYS A 267 23.89 0.38 4.68
CA LYS A 267 23.58 -0.97 5.13
C LYS A 267 22.50 -0.98 6.22
N SER A 268 22.64 -0.15 7.24
CA SER A 268 21.68 -0.08 8.34
C SER A 268 20.31 0.36 7.86
N GLU A 269 20.25 1.40 7.01
CA GLU A 269 19.01 1.93 6.46
C GLU A 269 18.30 0.89 5.58
N THR A 270 19.02 0.24 4.66
CA THR A 270 18.43 -0.76 3.76
C THR A 270 17.96 -2.00 4.51
N ILE A 271 18.71 -2.50 5.50
CA ILE A 271 18.27 -3.63 6.34
C ILE A 271 16.99 -3.26 7.07
N SER A 272 16.94 -2.09 7.72
CA SER A 272 15.76 -1.63 8.46
C SER A 272 14.54 -1.54 7.54
N SER A 273 14.68 -0.84 6.41
CA SER A 273 13.61 -0.68 5.43
C SER A 273 13.12 -2.00 4.83
N ASN A 274 14.05 -2.89 4.47
CA ASN A 274 13.72 -4.18 3.86
C ASN A 274 13.04 -5.13 4.85
N LEU A 275 13.43 -5.12 6.13
CA LEU A 275 12.74 -5.85 7.19
C LEU A 275 11.33 -5.29 7.43
N GLU A 276 11.16 -3.98 7.35
CA GLU A 276 9.87 -3.33 7.43
C GLU A 276 8.96 -3.78 6.28
N GLN A 277 9.48 -3.80 5.04
CA GLN A 277 8.75 -4.32 3.87
C GLN A 277 8.39 -5.80 4.04
N PHE A 278 9.29 -6.63 4.58
CA PHE A 278 8.98 -8.04 4.87
C PHE A 278 7.80 -8.16 5.85
N LYS A 279 7.81 -7.41 6.96
CA LYS A 279 6.72 -7.43 7.95
C LYS A 279 5.41 -6.90 7.35
N ASN A 280 5.52 -5.93 6.45
CA ASN A 280 4.38 -5.28 5.83
C ASN A 280 3.74 -6.12 4.72
N ALA A 281 4.54 -6.90 3.99
CA ALA A 281 4.07 -7.77 2.92
C ALA A 281 3.07 -8.83 3.41
N GLU A 282 1.94 -8.97 2.71
CA GLU A 282 1.04 -10.10 2.92
C GLU A 282 1.51 -11.34 2.17
N LYS A 283 1.96 -11.15 0.93
CA LYS A 283 2.30 -12.24 0.04
C LYS A 283 3.64 -12.09 -0.64
N PHE A 284 3.92 -10.94 -1.27
CA PHE A 284 5.06 -10.78 -2.15
C PHE A 284 6.11 -9.80 -1.62
N LEU A 285 7.38 -10.26 -1.59
CA LEU A 285 8.54 -9.38 -1.63
C LEU A 285 9.00 -9.26 -3.07
N ILE A 286 9.41 -8.06 -3.50
CA ILE A 286 9.72 -7.75 -4.89
C ILE A 286 11.02 -6.93 -4.94
N SER A 287 11.96 -7.33 -5.81
CA SER A 287 13.24 -6.64 -5.95
C SER A 287 13.78 -6.75 -7.40
N HIS A 288 14.71 -5.87 -7.73
CA HIS A 288 15.46 -5.92 -8.99
C HIS A 288 16.51 -7.04 -9.00
N GLU A 289 16.93 -7.52 -7.83
CA GLU A 289 17.91 -8.60 -7.67
C GLU A 289 17.45 -9.67 -6.69
N LYS A 290 17.74 -10.93 -7.04
CA LYS A 290 17.45 -12.07 -6.19
C LYS A 290 18.17 -12.00 -4.84
N LYS A 291 19.43 -11.55 -4.85
CA LYS A 291 20.30 -11.44 -3.67
C LYS A 291 19.68 -10.60 -2.55
N VAL A 292 19.05 -9.48 -2.90
CA VAL A 292 18.42 -8.58 -1.90
C VAL A 292 17.32 -9.30 -1.11
N ILE A 293 16.53 -10.13 -1.78
CA ILE A 293 15.49 -10.93 -1.13
C ILE A 293 16.13 -12.04 -0.26
N GLU A 294 17.17 -12.70 -0.77
CA GLU A 294 17.91 -13.76 -0.04
C GLU A 294 18.51 -13.23 1.26
N GLU A 295 19.10 -12.04 1.24
CA GLU A 295 19.67 -11.38 2.42
C GLU A 295 18.61 -11.10 3.49
N VAL A 296 17.42 -10.62 3.11
CA VAL A 296 16.31 -10.38 4.03
C VAL A 296 15.83 -11.69 4.66
N ILE A 297 15.62 -12.73 3.85
CA ILE A 297 15.20 -14.05 4.34
C ILE A 297 16.22 -14.61 5.32
N TYR A 298 17.51 -14.60 4.94
CA TYR A 298 18.60 -15.05 5.79
C TYR A 298 18.64 -14.31 7.14
N PHE A 299 18.48 -12.97 7.11
CA PHE A 299 18.47 -12.16 8.33
C PHE A 299 17.34 -12.55 9.28
N ILE A 300 16.14 -12.79 8.72
CA ILE A 300 14.94 -13.18 9.48
C ILE A 300 15.11 -14.56 10.10
N GLU A 301 15.65 -15.51 9.33
CA GLU A 301 15.89 -16.87 9.82
C GLU A 301 16.94 -16.91 10.94
N LYS A 302 18.04 -16.20 10.74
CA LYS A 302 19.13 -16.12 11.71
C LYS A 302 18.71 -15.51 13.06
N ASN A 303 17.80 -14.52 13.02
CA ASN A 303 17.35 -13.80 14.21
C ASN A 303 16.00 -14.31 14.75
N ASN A 304 15.47 -15.42 14.26
CA ASN A 304 14.18 -16.01 14.65
C ASN A 304 13.02 -14.98 14.60
N LEU A 305 13.03 -14.06 13.62
CA LEU A 305 12.02 -13.02 13.47
C LEU A 305 10.80 -13.51 12.66
N LYS A 306 10.64 -14.81 12.47
CA LYS A 306 9.42 -15.40 11.87
C LYS A 306 8.28 -15.26 12.88
N ASN A 307 7.30 -14.42 12.58
CA ASN A 307 6.00 -14.37 13.26
C ASN A 307 5.04 -15.30 12.58
#